data_c622ccfea62f533aa3b1a5e62860f2e8
#
_entry.id   c622ccfea62f533aa3b1a5e62860f2e8
#
_cell.length_a   1.000
_cell.length_b   1.000
_cell.length_c   1.000
_cell.angle_alpha   90.00
_cell.angle_beta   90.00
_cell.angle_gamma   90.00
#
_symmetry.space_group_name_H-M   'P 1'
#
loop_
_entity.id
_entity.type
_entity.pdbx_description
1 polymer ?
#
loop_
_entity_poly.entity_id
_entity_poly.type
_entity_poly.pdbx_seq_one_letter_code
_entity_poly.pdbx_strand_id
1 'polypeptide(L)'
;MTALQHYEQKNVGIREAFEQLKRTAPEKLTHRLNLSWSNWGFGMESLSRSAERLARGGIRLIELHGNRYGKDLGYQATEVRNILSDHGIAVAGICGMFSADNDLSSNRGVVRQAAIDYIRRNVDLGHELGAGYFLIVPGAVGRPDKTDDMEFDRSVESLRIVADVFTQAKIKGAVEPIRSAEVSFCHT
;
A
#
# COMPACT_ATOMS: atom_id res chain seq x y z
N MET A 1 -27.01 -5.10 -30.85
CA MET A 1 -25.66 -5.03 -30.25
C MET A 1 -25.77 -4.20 -29.00
N THR A 2 -25.45 -4.73 -27.83
CA THR A 2 -25.44 -4.00 -26.56
C THR A 2 -24.28 -2.99 -26.63
N ALA A 3 -24.53 -1.73 -26.26
CA ALA A 3 -23.46 -0.74 -26.19
C ALA A 3 -22.40 -1.19 -25.19
N LEU A 4 -21.10 -1.10 -25.58
CA LEU A 4 -19.99 -1.42 -24.67
C LEU A 4 -20.03 -0.48 -23.46
N GLN A 5 -19.80 -1.02 -22.28
CA GLN A 5 -19.62 -0.22 -21.08
C GLN A 5 -18.32 0.60 -21.16
N HIS A 6 -18.24 1.70 -20.40
CA HIS A 6 -17.11 2.62 -20.48
C HIS A 6 -15.73 1.96 -20.26
N TYR A 7 -15.63 0.97 -19.34
CA TYR A 7 -14.40 0.23 -19.12
C TYR A 7 -14.05 -0.70 -20.30
N GLU A 8 -15.05 -1.26 -20.98
CA GLU A 8 -14.84 -2.10 -22.16
C GLU A 8 -14.29 -1.28 -23.34
N GLN A 9 -14.80 -0.05 -23.53
CA GLN A 9 -14.28 0.89 -24.51
C GLN A 9 -12.83 1.25 -24.22
N LYS A 10 -12.48 1.51 -22.94
CA LYS A 10 -11.10 1.74 -22.53
C LYS A 10 -10.20 0.54 -22.79
N ASN A 11 -10.67 -0.67 -22.49
CA ASN A 11 -9.91 -1.90 -22.73
C ASN A 11 -9.64 -2.14 -24.23
N VAL A 12 -10.59 -1.81 -25.09
CA VAL A 12 -10.37 -1.84 -26.56
C VAL A 12 -9.25 -0.87 -26.94
N GLY A 13 -9.33 0.39 -26.52
CA GLY A 13 -8.31 1.41 -26.81
C GLY A 13 -6.92 1.04 -26.28
N ILE A 14 -6.82 0.49 -25.08
CA ILE A 14 -5.55 0.01 -24.51
C ILE A 14 -4.98 -1.13 -25.36
N ARG A 15 -5.80 -2.08 -25.76
CA ARG A 15 -5.37 -3.21 -26.60
C ARG A 15 -4.87 -2.73 -27.96
N GLU A 16 -5.59 -1.84 -28.62
CA GLU A 16 -5.19 -1.25 -29.90
C GLU A 16 -3.86 -0.50 -29.80
N ALA A 17 -3.70 0.33 -28.75
CA ALA A 17 -2.45 1.03 -28.48
C ALA A 17 -1.29 0.07 -28.23
N PHE A 18 -1.50 -1.03 -27.53
CA PHE A 18 -0.50 -2.05 -27.28
C PHE A 18 -0.10 -2.79 -28.56
N GLU A 19 -1.06 -3.18 -29.40
CA GLU A 19 -0.78 -3.80 -30.72
C GLU A 19 -0.06 -2.83 -31.68
N GLN A 20 -0.37 -1.56 -31.60
CA GLN A 20 0.37 -0.52 -32.32
C GLN A 20 1.81 -0.43 -31.82
N LEU A 21 2.02 -0.38 -30.49
CA LEU A 21 3.35 -0.32 -29.87
C LEU A 21 4.22 -1.49 -30.28
N LYS A 22 3.66 -2.71 -30.31
CA LYS A 22 4.36 -3.91 -30.79
C LYS A 22 4.91 -3.76 -32.22
N ARG A 23 4.19 -3.05 -33.09
CA ARG A 23 4.57 -2.83 -34.48
C ARG A 23 5.54 -1.69 -34.67
N THR A 24 5.37 -0.59 -33.89
CA THR A 24 6.08 0.68 -34.15
C THR A 24 7.32 0.86 -33.25
N ALA A 25 7.36 0.21 -32.09
CA ALA A 25 8.44 0.36 -31.13
C ALA A 25 8.61 -0.93 -30.27
N PRO A 26 8.89 -2.09 -30.88
CA PRO A 26 8.99 -3.37 -30.18
C PRO A 26 10.08 -3.38 -29.12
N GLU A 27 11.12 -2.59 -29.29
CA GLU A 27 12.21 -2.42 -28.31
C GLU A 27 11.71 -1.92 -26.93
N LYS A 28 10.62 -1.14 -26.89
CA LYS A 28 10.02 -0.70 -25.63
C LYS A 28 9.40 -1.82 -24.80
N LEU A 29 9.11 -2.94 -25.44
CA LEU A 29 8.52 -4.14 -24.80
C LEU A 29 9.59 -5.10 -24.27
N THR A 30 10.86 -4.86 -24.55
CA THR A 30 11.96 -5.71 -24.07
C THR A 30 12.45 -5.30 -22.67
N HIS A 31 12.03 -4.13 -22.18
CA HIS A 31 12.37 -3.69 -20.84
C HIS A 31 11.71 -4.58 -19.78
N ARG A 32 12.53 -5.13 -18.90
CA ARG A 32 12.02 -5.78 -17.68
C ARG A 32 11.35 -4.74 -16.81
N LEU A 33 10.10 -4.97 -16.45
CA LEU A 33 9.42 -4.17 -15.43
C LEU A 33 10.07 -4.43 -14.07
N ASN A 34 10.31 -3.36 -13.33
CA ASN A 34 10.76 -3.45 -11.95
C ASN A 34 9.55 -3.71 -11.04
N LEU A 35 9.18 -4.98 -10.90
CA LEU A 35 7.98 -5.39 -10.19
C LEU A 35 8.26 -5.54 -8.69
N SER A 36 7.34 -5.03 -7.91
CA SER A 36 7.20 -5.30 -6.48
C SER A 36 6.00 -6.19 -6.23
N TRP A 37 6.05 -6.98 -5.17
CA TRP A 37 4.91 -7.77 -4.70
C TRP A 37 4.67 -7.55 -3.22
N SER A 38 3.40 -7.40 -2.83
CA SER A 38 3.02 -7.26 -1.42
C SER A 38 2.93 -8.62 -0.73
N ASN A 39 3.61 -8.77 0.39
CA ASN A 39 3.47 -10.00 1.19
C ASN A 39 2.15 -10.04 1.99
N TRP A 40 1.34 -8.99 1.93
CA TRP A 40 -0.04 -9.03 2.37
C TRP A 40 -0.82 -10.19 1.74
N GLY A 41 -0.63 -10.42 0.43
CA GLY A 41 -1.29 -11.50 -0.30
C GLY A 41 -0.83 -12.91 0.07
N PHE A 42 0.22 -13.06 0.87
CA PHE A 42 0.73 -14.37 1.31
C PHE A 42 0.20 -14.80 2.70
N GLY A 43 -0.70 -14.01 3.28
CA GLY A 43 -1.35 -14.33 4.55
C GLY A 43 -0.36 -14.44 5.72
N MET A 44 -0.40 -15.57 6.42
CA MET A 44 0.37 -15.80 7.66
C MET A 44 1.77 -16.37 7.42
N GLU A 45 2.25 -16.47 6.19
CA GLU A 45 3.57 -17.04 5.97
C GLU A 45 4.69 -16.13 6.53
N SER A 46 5.81 -16.74 6.91
CA SER A 46 6.94 -15.98 7.43
C SER A 46 7.58 -15.07 6.37
N LEU A 47 8.21 -13.98 6.79
CA LEU A 47 8.92 -13.09 5.86
C LEU A 47 10.00 -13.84 5.07
N SER A 48 10.70 -14.77 5.69
CA SER A 48 11.68 -15.63 5.02
C SER A 48 11.06 -16.44 3.87
N ARG A 49 9.89 -17.04 4.09
CA ARG A 49 9.17 -17.77 3.03
C ARG A 49 8.67 -16.85 1.92
N SER A 50 8.18 -15.68 2.28
CA SER A 50 7.78 -14.66 1.31
C SER A 50 8.97 -14.24 0.46
N ALA A 51 10.13 -14.00 1.07
CA ALA A 51 11.36 -13.64 0.37
C ALA A 51 11.84 -14.78 -0.56
N GLU A 52 11.89 -16.01 -0.10
CA GLU A 52 12.22 -17.17 -0.92
C GLU A 52 11.29 -17.30 -2.14
N ARG A 53 9.98 -17.16 -1.91
CA ARG A 53 8.95 -17.22 -2.98
C ARG A 53 9.17 -16.14 -4.04
N LEU A 54 9.43 -14.90 -3.61
CA LEU A 54 9.68 -13.77 -4.50
C LEU A 54 10.98 -13.97 -5.30
N ALA A 55 12.05 -14.37 -4.63
CA ALA A 55 13.34 -14.64 -5.27
C ALA A 55 13.21 -15.73 -6.35
N ARG A 56 12.50 -16.82 -6.08
CA ARG A 56 12.19 -17.88 -7.07
C ARG A 56 11.38 -17.37 -8.26
N GLY A 57 10.48 -16.39 -8.02
CA GLY A 57 9.71 -15.71 -9.07
C GLY A 57 10.49 -14.63 -9.82
N GLY A 58 11.74 -14.38 -9.46
CA GLY A 58 12.56 -13.30 -10.06
C GLY A 58 12.14 -11.91 -9.64
N ILE A 59 11.32 -11.76 -8.60
CA ILE A 59 10.90 -10.47 -8.02
C ILE A 59 11.98 -10.00 -7.05
N ARG A 60 12.41 -8.74 -7.21
CA ARG A 60 13.49 -8.14 -6.41
C ARG A 60 13.01 -7.08 -5.44
N LEU A 61 11.74 -6.76 -5.44
CA LEU A 61 11.15 -5.76 -4.57
C LEU A 61 9.96 -6.35 -3.81
N ILE A 62 9.88 -6.03 -2.52
CA ILE A 62 8.74 -6.41 -1.67
C ILE A 62 8.06 -5.16 -1.14
N GLU A 63 6.73 -5.17 -1.11
CA GLU A 63 5.95 -4.30 -0.25
C GLU A 63 5.63 -5.06 1.04
N LEU A 64 6.00 -4.49 2.18
CA LEU A 64 5.78 -5.12 3.47
C LEU A 64 4.35 -4.85 3.96
N HIS A 65 3.73 -5.89 4.50
CA HIS A 65 2.47 -5.78 5.24
C HIS A 65 2.70 -4.99 6.53
N GLY A 66 2.07 -3.82 6.69
CA GLY A 66 2.31 -2.88 7.78
C GLY A 66 1.92 -3.37 9.17
N ASN A 67 1.11 -4.41 9.26
CA ASN A 67 0.80 -5.11 10.50
C ASN A 67 1.20 -6.56 10.39
N ARG A 68 2.36 -6.90 10.87
CA ARG A 68 2.58 -8.29 11.15
C ARG A 68 1.99 -8.62 12.52
N TYR A 69 1.13 -9.59 12.52
CA TYR A 69 0.27 -10.10 13.58
C TYR A 69 0.85 -10.05 15.00
N GLY A 70 0.12 -9.42 15.92
CA GLY A 70 0.42 -9.42 17.34
C GLY A 70 0.41 -8.02 17.97
N LYS A 71 0.46 -7.98 19.30
CA LYS A 71 0.44 -6.77 20.11
C LYS A 71 1.64 -5.84 19.85
N ASP A 72 2.78 -6.43 19.57
CA ASP A 72 4.04 -5.73 19.32
C ASP A 72 4.25 -5.63 17.82
N LEU A 73 3.30 -5.06 17.18
CA LEU A 73 3.20 -4.83 15.75
C LEU A 73 4.54 -4.46 15.15
N GLY A 74 4.97 -5.26 14.27
CA GLY A 74 5.93 -4.76 13.36
C GLY A 74 7.13 -5.65 13.18
N TYR A 75 7.75 -5.35 12.11
CA TYR A 75 9.05 -5.86 11.76
C TYR A 75 10.11 -5.13 12.57
N GLN A 76 11.14 -5.85 12.96
CA GLN A 76 12.38 -5.24 13.41
C GLN A 76 13.27 -4.99 12.18
N ALA A 77 13.70 -3.76 11.97
CA ALA A 77 14.41 -3.37 10.75
C ALA A 77 15.66 -4.23 10.47
N THR A 78 16.41 -4.58 11.52
CA THR A 78 17.59 -5.46 11.39
C THR A 78 17.23 -6.86 10.93
N GLU A 79 16.18 -7.46 11.49
CA GLU A 79 15.69 -8.77 11.08
C GLU A 79 15.22 -8.76 9.63
N VAL A 80 14.44 -7.75 9.25
CA VAL A 80 13.97 -7.59 7.87
C VAL A 80 15.13 -7.47 6.90
N ARG A 81 16.11 -6.61 7.19
CA ARG A 81 17.30 -6.45 6.35
C ARG A 81 18.03 -7.76 6.15
N ASN A 82 18.28 -8.51 7.21
CA ASN A 82 18.99 -9.78 7.12
C ASN A 82 18.25 -10.77 6.25
N ILE A 83 16.94 -11.00 6.51
CA ILE A 83 16.14 -11.93 5.73
C ILE A 83 16.08 -11.54 4.24
N LEU A 84 15.86 -10.27 3.94
CA LEU A 84 15.70 -9.83 2.55
C LEU A 84 17.03 -9.81 1.79
N SER A 85 18.13 -9.45 2.46
CA SER A 85 19.47 -9.44 1.84
C SER A 85 19.92 -10.84 1.41
N ASP A 86 19.61 -11.87 2.20
CA ASP A 86 19.92 -13.28 1.87
C ASP A 86 19.26 -13.73 0.56
N HIS A 87 18.18 -13.06 0.16
CA HIS A 87 17.45 -13.33 -1.08
C HIS A 87 17.63 -12.27 -2.17
N GLY A 88 18.44 -11.24 -1.92
CA GLY A 88 18.67 -10.14 -2.86
C GLY A 88 17.40 -9.34 -3.16
N ILE A 89 16.55 -9.12 -2.14
CA ILE A 89 15.29 -8.37 -2.21
C ILE A 89 15.43 -7.06 -1.44
N ALA A 90 14.89 -5.98 -1.99
CA ALA A 90 14.80 -4.68 -1.33
C ALA A 90 13.34 -4.33 -1.01
N VAL A 91 13.14 -3.44 -0.04
CA VAL A 91 11.80 -2.95 0.33
C VAL A 91 11.40 -1.82 -0.62
N ALA A 92 10.29 -1.99 -1.34
CA ALA A 92 9.72 -0.95 -2.19
C ALA A 92 8.87 0.04 -1.39
N GLY A 93 8.08 -0.47 -0.46
CA GLY A 93 7.14 0.29 0.36
C GLY A 93 6.56 -0.55 1.49
N ILE A 94 5.67 0.07 2.25
CA ILE A 94 4.90 -0.59 3.30
C ILE A 94 3.40 -0.36 3.03
N CYS A 95 2.61 -1.43 3.02
CA CYS A 95 1.16 -1.39 2.92
C CYS A 95 0.57 -1.16 4.31
N GLY A 96 0.02 0.02 4.55
CA GLY A 96 -0.63 0.36 5.80
C GLY A 96 -1.94 -0.40 5.99
N MET A 97 -2.12 -0.95 7.19
CA MET A 97 -3.31 -1.70 7.56
C MET A 97 -4.14 -0.90 8.56
N PHE A 98 -5.31 -0.45 8.12
CA PHE A 98 -6.21 0.37 8.92
C PHE A 98 -7.50 -0.40 9.23
N SER A 99 -7.93 -0.33 10.47
CA SER A 99 -9.08 -1.04 11.01
C SER A 99 -9.88 -0.14 11.96
N ALA A 100 -10.92 -0.65 12.57
CA ALA A 100 -11.69 0.09 13.57
C ALA A 100 -10.89 0.56 14.79
N ASP A 101 -9.71 -0.03 15.04
CA ASP A 101 -8.86 0.32 16.18
C ASP A 101 -7.80 1.39 15.85
N ASN A 102 -7.54 1.63 14.57
CA ASN A 102 -6.60 2.64 14.06
C ASN A 102 -7.16 3.35 12.82
N ASP A 103 -8.26 4.04 12.99
CA ASP A 103 -9.04 4.69 11.94
C ASP A 103 -8.83 6.22 11.97
N LEU A 104 -8.25 6.78 10.89
CA LEU A 104 -8.00 8.21 10.73
C LEU A 104 -9.28 9.05 10.72
N SER A 105 -10.42 8.46 10.36
CA SER A 105 -11.72 9.12 10.24
C SER A 105 -12.61 8.99 11.48
N SER A 106 -12.19 8.20 12.47
CA SER A 106 -12.99 7.89 13.65
C SER A 106 -13.44 9.13 14.40
N ASN A 107 -14.68 9.14 14.93
CA ASN A 107 -15.17 10.17 15.84
C ASN A 107 -14.51 10.08 17.24
N ARG A 108 -13.82 8.98 17.55
CA ARG A 108 -13.09 8.78 18.80
C ARG A 108 -11.65 9.26 18.66
N GLY A 109 -11.27 10.31 19.40
CA GLY A 109 -9.92 10.90 19.33
C GLY A 109 -8.80 9.90 19.63
N VAL A 110 -9.00 8.95 20.57
CA VAL A 110 -8.02 7.92 20.90
C VAL A 110 -7.74 6.96 19.73
N VAL A 111 -8.75 6.65 18.92
CA VAL A 111 -8.61 5.79 17.73
C VAL A 111 -7.86 6.52 16.62
N ARG A 112 -8.16 7.81 16.39
CA ARG A 112 -7.39 8.64 15.46
C ARG A 112 -5.92 8.79 15.89
N GLN A 113 -5.68 8.99 17.20
CA GLN A 113 -4.31 9.04 17.72
C GLN A 113 -3.57 7.73 17.49
N ALA A 114 -4.22 6.58 17.70
CA ALA A 114 -3.63 5.28 17.41
C ALA A 114 -3.24 5.12 15.93
N ALA A 115 -4.07 5.64 15.00
CA ALA A 115 -3.76 5.66 13.57
C ALA A 115 -2.56 6.58 13.25
N ILE A 116 -2.50 7.76 13.85
CA ILE A 116 -1.38 8.71 13.71
C ILE A 116 -0.07 8.07 14.19
N ASP A 117 -0.08 7.45 15.37
CA ASP A 117 1.10 6.79 15.94
C ASP A 117 1.50 5.55 15.15
N TYR A 118 0.53 4.83 14.57
CA TYR A 118 0.77 3.73 13.65
C TYR A 118 1.50 4.20 12.39
N ILE A 119 1.07 5.31 11.78
CA ILE A 119 1.74 5.89 10.62
C ILE A 119 3.18 6.26 10.98
N ARG A 120 3.41 6.97 12.09
CA ARG A 120 4.74 7.36 12.53
C ARG A 120 5.69 6.18 12.63
N ARG A 121 5.28 5.12 13.35
CA ARG A 121 6.10 3.90 13.51
C ARG A 121 6.44 3.22 12.19
N ASN A 122 5.48 3.14 11.27
CA ASN A 122 5.71 2.51 9.97
C ASN A 122 6.55 3.38 9.03
N VAL A 123 6.44 4.70 9.12
CA VAL A 123 7.31 5.63 8.38
C VAL A 123 8.74 5.55 8.89
N ASP A 124 8.96 5.48 10.22
CA ASP A 124 10.29 5.27 10.80
C ASP A 124 10.89 3.95 10.35
N LEU A 125 10.14 2.85 10.42
CA LEU A 125 10.56 1.55 9.90
C LEU A 125 10.88 1.62 8.40
N GLY A 126 10.04 2.27 7.63
CA GLY A 126 10.23 2.45 6.18
C GLY A 126 11.51 3.23 5.88
N HIS A 127 11.79 4.29 6.64
CA HIS A 127 13.02 5.05 6.52
C HIS A 127 14.26 4.18 6.78
N GLU A 128 14.24 3.39 7.85
CA GLU A 128 15.34 2.47 8.19
C GLU A 128 15.54 1.38 7.12
N LEU A 129 14.50 0.97 6.43
CA LEU A 129 14.53 -0.07 5.39
C LEU A 129 14.75 0.47 3.98
N GLY A 130 14.81 1.79 3.80
CA GLY A 130 14.93 2.43 2.49
C GLY A 130 13.67 2.32 1.63
N ALA A 131 12.49 2.20 2.24
CA ALA A 131 11.21 2.17 1.56
C ALA A 131 10.92 3.50 0.85
N GLY A 132 10.34 3.43 -0.36
CA GLY A 132 10.00 4.61 -1.14
C GLY A 132 8.64 5.21 -0.79
N TYR A 133 7.73 4.42 -0.19
CA TYR A 133 6.37 4.86 0.15
C TYR A 133 5.77 4.10 1.32
N PHE A 134 4.74 4.71 1.91
CA PHE A 134 3.80 4.09 2.83
C PHE A 134 2.38 4.28 2.31
N LEU A 135 1.65 3.18 2.14
CA LEU A 135 0.27 3.18 1.65
C LEU A 135 -0.69 3.44 2.81
N ILE A 136 -1.63 4.37 2.61
CA ILE A 136 -2.55 4.83 3.64
C ILE A 136 -3.98 4.63 3.16
N VAL A 137 -4.76 3.86 3.90
CA VAL A 137 -6.22 3.86 3.75
C VAL A 137 -6.78 4.96 4.66
N PRO A 138 -7.55 5.93 4.12
CA PRO A 138 -7.98 7.10 4.88
C PRO A 138 -9.08 6.83 5.92
N GLY A 139 -9.69 5.64 5.89
CA GLY A 139 -10.71 5.18 6.86
C GLY A 139 -10.49 3.73 7.25
N ALA A 140 -11.32 3.20 8.15
CA ALA A 140 -11.26 1.80 8.56
C ALA A 140 -11.74 0.86 7.45
N VAL A 141 -10.90 -0.10 7.05
CA VAL A 141 -11.29 -1.18 6.14
C VAL A 141 -12.27 -2.12 6.84
N GLY A 142 -13.29 -2.56 6.12
CA GLY A 142 -14.37 -3.39 6.65
C GLY A 142 -15.55 -2.60 7.24
N ARG A 143 -15.56 -1.27 7.07
CA ARG A 143 -16.66 -0.40 7.51
C ARG A 143 -17.20 0.43 6.34
N PRO A 144 -18.14 -0.11 5.55
CA PRO A 144 -18.74 0.59 4.39
C PRO A 144 -19.69 1.72 4.78
N ASP A 145 -20.31 1.63 5.95
CA ASP A 145 -21.30 2.62 6.41
C ASP A 145 -20.63 3.78 7.13
N LYS A 146 -21.11 4.99 6.87
CA LYS A 146 -20.70 6.18 7.60
C LYS A 146 -21.09 6.13 9.07
N THR A 147 -20.20 6.58 9.94
CA THR A 147 -20.57 6.88 11.34
C THR A 147 -21.28 8.24 11.45
N ASP A 148 -20.77 9.23 10.70
CA ASP A 148 -21.33 10.59 10.59
C ASP A 148 -20.74 11.32 9.37
N ASP A 149 -21.22 12.53 9.12
CA ASP A 149 -20.80 13.31 7.94
C ASP A 149 -19.41 13.95 8.04
N MET A 150 -18.76 13.89 9.22
CA MET A 150 -17.44 14.51 9.45
C MET A 150 -16.27 13.55 9.22
N GLU A 151 -16.51 12.33 8.78
CA GLU A 151 -15.44 11.33 8.59
C GLU A 151 -14.34 11.78 7.63
N PHE A 152 -14.74 12.36 6.51
CA PHE A 152 -13.78 12.87 5.52
C PHE A 152 -12.90 13.97 6.11
N ASP A 153 -13.52 14.95 6.79
CA ASP A 153 -12.78 16.08 7.37
C ASP A 153 -11.81 15.64 8.46
N ARG A 154 -12.23 14.71 9.32
CA ARG A 154 -11.35 14.13 10.35
C ARG A 154 -10.17 13.37 9.75
N SER A 155 -10.40 12.63 8.66
CA SER A 155 -9.31 11.94 7.95
C SER A 155 -8.31 12.94 7.37
N VAL A 156 -8.80 14.00 6.70
CA VAL A 156 -7.95 15.07 6.17
C VAL A 156 -7.13 15.74 7.28
N GLU A 157 -7.76 16.05 8.42
CA GLU A 157 -7.07 16.62 9.57
C GLU A 157 -5.97 15.69 10.11
N SER A 158 -6.30 14.40 10.26
CA SER A 158 -5.34 13.39 10.72
C SER A 158 -4.15 13.24 9.77
N LEU A 159 -4.39 13.27 8.46
CA LEU A 159 -3.34 13.23 7.46
C LEU A 159 -2.46 14.47 7.47
N ARG A 160 -3.03 15.66 7.72
CA ARG A 160 -2.25 16.90 7.88
C ARG A 160 -1.30 16.83 9.07
N ILE A 161 -1.71 16.22 10.17
CA ILE A 161 -0.87 16.05 11.38
C ILE A 161 0.38 15.21 11.10
N VAL A 162 0.29 14.24 10.18
CA VAL A 162 1.43 13.35 9.85
C VAL A 162 2.21 13.76 8.61
N ALA A 163 1.79 14.79 7.89
CA ALA A 163 2.42 15.19 6.61
C ALA A 163 3.93 15.45 6.75
N ASP A 164 4.35 16.14 7.82
CA ASP A 164 5.75 16.47 8.06
C ASP A 164 6.62 15.23 8.32
N VAL A 165 6.04 14.18 8.91
CA VAL A 165 6.75 12.92 9.18
C VAL A 165 7.23 12.29 7.87
N PHE A 166 6.39 12.28 6.85
CA PHE A 166 6.73 11.79 5.51
C PHE A 166 7.84 12.61 4.86
N THR A 167 7.76 13.92 4.98
CA THR A 167 8.77 14.85 4.43
C THR A 167 10.13 14.63 5.07
N GLN A 168 10.17 14.55 6.41
CA GLN A 168 11.39 14.33 7.17
C GLN A 168 12.03 12.96 6.88
N ALA A 169 11.22 11.92 6.78
CA ALA A 169 11.68 10.57 6.46
C ALA A 169 12.04 10.37 4.97
N LYS A 170 11.70 11.32 4.09
CA LYS A 170 11.84 11.21 2.63
C LYS A 170 11.09 10.01 2.03
N ILE A 171 9.93 9.69 2.62
CA ILE A 171 9.02 8.63 2.16
C ILE A 171 7.78 9.29 1.58
N LYS A 172 7.21 8.72 0.53
CA LYS A 172 5.95 9.20 -0.03
C LYS A 172 4.77 8.60 0.72
N GLY A 173 3.83 9.44 1.18
CA GLY A 173 2.51 8.99 1.59
C GLY A 173 1.64 8.76 0.35
N ALA A 174 1.14 7.55 0.17
CA ALA A 174 0.23 7.21 -0.93
C ALA A 174 -1.16 6.89 -0.35
N VAL A 175 -2.17 7.70 -0.67
CA VAL A 175 -3.55 7.44 -0.23
C VAL A 175 -4.20 6.45 -1.19
N GLU A 176 -4.75 5.38 -0.64
CA GLU A 176 -5.42 4.33 -1.39
C GLU A 176 -6.94 4.57 -1.42
N PRO A 177 -7.54 4.79 -2.60
CA PRO A 177 -8.99 4.72 -2.73
C PRO A 177 -9.41 3.24 -2.73
N ILE A 178 -10.41 2.91 -1.91
CA ILE A 178 -10.93 1.56 -1.77
C ILE A 178 -12.41 1.54 -2.15
N ARG A 179 -12.87 0.40 -2.67
CA ARG A 179 -14.26 0.22 -3.09
C ARG A 179 -15.25 0.49 -1.95
N SER A 180 -16.43 0.99 -2.29
CA SER A 180 -17.50 1.38 -1.35
C SER A 180 -18.04 0.22 -0.48
N ALA A 181 -17.79 -1.03 -0.87
CA ALA A 181 -18.13 -2.20 -0.06
C ALA A 181 -17.20 -2.39 1.17
N GLU A 182 -16.10 -1.65 1.25
CA GLU A 182 -15.08 -1.81 2.30
C GLU A 182 -14.85 -0.55 3.14
N VAL A 183 -15.09 0.63 2.57
CA VAL A 183 -14.89 1.91 3.27
C VAL A 183 -16.05 2.87 2.97
N SER A 184 -16.28 3.83 3.86
CA SER A 184 -17.40 4.77 3.77
C SER A 184 -17.18 5.95 2.83
N PHE A 185 -15.92 6.24 2.46
CA PHE A 185 -15.54 7.38 1.61
C PHE A 185 -14.20 7.12 0.89
N CYS A 186 -13.80 8.00 -0.03
CA CYS A 186 -12.56 7.90 -0.81
C CYS A 186 -12.53 6.66 -1.72
N HIS A 187 -13.48 6.62 -2.67
CA HIS A 187 -13.65 5.48 -3.58
C HIS A 187 -12.94 5.67 -4.93
N THR A 188 -12.58 6.91 -5.29
CA THR A 188 -11.93 7.25 -6.57
C THR A 188 -10.98 8.42 -6.40
#